data_f5d953757b6b9c4e86688fd62e7ff175
#
_entry.id   f5d953757b6b9c4e86688fd62e7ff175
#
_cell.length_a   1.000
_cell.length_b   1.000
_cell.length_c   1.000
_cell.angle_alpha   90.00
_cell.angle_beta   90.00
_cell.angle_gamma   90.00
#
_symmetry.space_group_name_H-M   'P 1'
#
loop_
_entity.id
_entity.type
_entity.pdbx_description
1 polymer ?
#
loop_
_entity_poly.entity_id
_entity_poly.type
_entity_poly.pdbx_seq_one_letter_code
_entity_poly.pdbx_strand_id
1 'polypeptide(L)'
;MIYLLVGPDHYLLERELKRILSEIDPDNLNTTRYDKSASIGEVSSAVATSGFFGSGRVIVAEGVMQRASGTGKAKKAEAEEFEALCQSVAPGNTLILVDPDLGTIPTAIKKLAGSDVIQFGGRVPRGADLIDWAQSQVAAQGGQIERRNSQRILDRLFPGAWQEANRNPAYDNPPDLLLLSSELAKLVTAADGKEINARHIDALVPQSSQEDLFPFIDAVVGGNASAAFKILSGDQADDDVASRYLNQLASRADKGQAIGAAQPSDLDRVAKQVGATNPSPIQRTFARANPRSFAEDVLESDRRLKTGKTRSPSEQLQEIIVRRASKTRGR
;
A
#
# COMPACT_ATOMS: atom_id res chain seq x y z
N MET A 1 -8.40 28.83 7.75
CA MET A 1 -7.07 28.18 7.54
C MET A 1 -7.22 27.05 6.57
N ILE A 2 -6.22 26.77 5.71
CA ILE A 2 -6.29 25.69 4.71
C ILE A 2 -5.11 24.74 4.90
N TYR A 3 -5.40 23.43 4.93
CA TYR A 3 -4.42 22.36 4.94
C TYR A 3 -4.52 21.55 3.65
N LEU A 4 -3.38 21.23 3.02
CA LEU A 4 -3.27 20.38 1.84
C LEU A 4 -2.45 19.13 2.20
N LEU A 5 -3.11 17.99 2.26
CA LEU A 5 -2.50 16.71 2.62
C LEU A 5 -2.47 15.80 1.40
N VAL A 6 -1.28 15.42 0.96
CA VAL A 6 -1.08 14.52 -0.18
C VAL A 6 -0.03 13.46 0.14
N GLY A 7 -0.06 12.36 -0.55
CA GLY A 7 0.94 11.31 -0.47
C GLY A 7 0.33 9.92 -0.64
N PRO A 8 1.10 8.96 -1.17
CA PRO A 8 0.60 7.62 -1.48
C PRO A 8 0.36 6.75 -0.24
N ASP A 9 0.82 7.18 0.94
CA ASP A 9 0.68 6.43 2.17
C ASP A 9 -0.51 6.93 3.00
N HIS A 10 -1.59 6.16 3.00
CA HIS A 10 -2.82 6.47 3.73
C HIS A 10 -2.61 6.57 5.25
N TYR A 11 -1.72 5.75 5.81
CA TYR A 11 -1.45 5.77 7.24
C TYR A 11 -0.85 7.10 7.69
N LEU A 12 0.13 7.63 6.93
CA LEU A 12 0.73 8.94 7.22
C LEU A 12 -0.29 10.07 7.08
N LEU A 13 -1.14 10.03 6.06
CA LEU A 13 -2.18 11.05 5.86
C LEU A 13 -3.21 11.03 6.99
N GLU A 14 -3.71 9.88 7.36
CA GLU A 14 -4.66 9.72 8.47
C GLU A 14 -4.05 10.14 9.82
N ARG A 15 -2.79 9.82 10.04
CA ARG A 15 -2.07 10.22 11.24
C ARG A 15 -1.91 11.73 11.32
N GLU A 16 -1.53 12.39 10.22
CA GLU A 16 -1.41 13.85 10.17
C GLU A 16 -2.78 14.51 10.31
N LEU A 17 -3.80 13.98 9.65
CA LEU A 17 -5.18 14.46 9.81
C LEU A 17 -5.64 14.36 11.27
N LYS A 18 -5.40 13.23 11.94
CA LYS A 18 -5.72 13.07 13.38
C LYS A 18 -4.96 14.06 14.26
N ARG A 19 -3.68 14.31 13.96
CA ARG A 19 -2.88 15.30 14.69
C ARG A 19 -3.50 16.70 14.56
N ILE A 20 -3.82 17.12 13.33
CA ILE A 20 -4.46 18.42 13.07
C ILE A 20 -5.80 18.50 13.79
N LEU A 21 -6.66 17.50 13.66
CA LEU A 21 -7.97 17.50 14.32
C LEU A 21 -7.87 17.53 15.84
N SER A 22 -6.91 16.84 16.44
CA SER A 22 -6.70 16.87 17.89
C SER A 22 -6.32 18.25 18.43
N GLU A 23 -5.73 19.11 17.60
CA GLU A 23 -5.35 20.48 17.95
C GLU A 23 -6.51 21.47 17.76
N ILE A 24 -7.32 21.29 16.69
CA ILE A 24 -8.32 22.30 16.29
C ILE A 24 -9.75 21.92 16.67
N ASP A 25 -10.06 20.64 16.80
CA ASP A 25 -11.40 20.11 17.15
C ASP A 25 -11.27 18.79 17.93
N PRO A 26 -10.69 18.79 19.15
CA PRO A 26 -10.37 17.58 19.91
C PRO A 26 -11.60 16.71 20.21
N ASP A 27 -12.75 17.32 20.38
CA ASP A 27 -14.01 16.61 20.64
C ASP A 27 -14.71 16.17 19.33
N ASN A 28 -14.17 16.53 18.17
CA ASN A 28 -14.71 16.23 16.84
C ASN A 28 -16.20 16.66 16.65
N LEU A 29 -16.59 17.76 17.30
CA LEU A 29 -17.96 18.28 17.28
C LEU A 29 -18.22 19.24 16.11
N ASN A 30 -17.17 19.86 15.56
CA ASN A 30 -17.25 20.86 14.50
C ASN A 30 -16.76 20.33 13.15
N THR A 31 -16.36 19.07 13.10
CA THR A 31 -15.78 18.44 11.90
C THR A 31 -16.86 17.79 11.03
N THR A 32 -16.88 18.17 9.77
CA THR A 32 -17.70 17.52 8.72
C THR A 32 -16.78 16.94 7.66
N ARG A 33 -17.02 15.67 7.29
CA ARG A 33 -16.20 14.96 6.28
C ARG A 33 -16.98 14.78 4.99
N TYR A 34 -16.30 15.06 3.87
CA TYR A 34 -16.78 14.87 2.51
C TYR A 34 -15.86 13.88 1.79
N ASP A 35 -16.44 12.83 1.24
CA ASP A 35 -15.71 11.83 0.46
C ASP A 35 -15.46 12.30 -0.99
N LYS A 36 -14.81 11.46 -1.78
CA LYS A 36 -14.47 11.74 -3.19
C LYS A 36 -15.70 11.99 -4.09
N SER A 37 -16.92 11.64 -3.67
CA SER A 37 -18.16 11.82 -4.44
C SER A 37 -18.75 13.22 -4.30
N ALA A 38 -18.43 13.93 -3.21
CA ALA A 38 -18.95 15.27 -2.97
C ALA A 38 -18.42 16.27 -4.01
N SER A 39 -19.29 17.15 -4.50
CA SER A 39 -18.90 18.22 -5.44
C SER A 39 -18.09 19.32 -4.74
N ILE A 40 -17.26 20.05 -5.51
CA ILE A 40 -16.52 21.22 -4.98
C ILE A 40 -17.50 22.27 -4.46
N GLY A 41 -18.66 22.43 -5.09
CA GLY A 41 -19.70 23.37 -4.68
C GLY A 41 -20.32 23.04 -3.31
N GLU A 42 -20.55 21.76 -2.99
CA GLU A 42 -21.03 21.33 -1.66
C GLU A 42 -20.00 21.65 -0.58
N VAL A 43 -18.72 21.34 -0.82
CA VAL A 43 -17.62 21.65 0.09
C VAL A 43 -17.50 23.17 0.30
N SER A 44 -17.60 23.96 -0.79
CA SER A 44 -17.55 25.43 -0.77
C SER A 44 -18.69 26.01 0.09
N SER A 45 -19.90 25.53 -0.11
CA SER A 45 -21.06 25.95 0.67
C SER A 45 -20.90 25.65 2.17
N ALA A 46 -20.32 24.49 2.48
CA ALA A 46 -20.10 24.09 3.87
C ALA A 46 -19.03 24.96 4.56
N VAL A 47 -17.91 25.26 3.87
CA VAL A 47 -16.80 26.02 4.45
C VAL A 47 -17.07 27.52 4.52
N ALA A 48 -17.97 28.04 3.66
CA ALA A 48 -18.43 29.43 3.69
C ALA A 48 -19.41 29.72 4.83
N THR A 49 -20.07 28.70 5.38
CA THR A 49 -21.06 28.87 6.45
C THR A 49 -20.35 28.93 7.80
N SER A 50 -20.58 29.99 8.57
CA SER A 50 -20.04 30.14 9.94
C SER A 50 -20.58 29.07 10.88
N GLY A 51 -19.76 28.64 11.83
CA GLY A 51 -20.19 27.70 12.87
C GLY A 51 -21.23 28.29 13.82
N PHE A 52 -22.08 27.44 14.42
CA PHE A 52 -22.93 27.80 15.52
C PHE A 52 -22.08 28.05 16.77
N PHE A 53 -22.48 28.97 17.63
CA PHE A 53 -21.81 29.27 18.93
C PHE A 53 -20.41 29.88 18.87
N GLY A 54 -19.98 30.45 17.70
CA GLY A 54 -18.69 31.12 17.61
C GLY A 54 -17.47 30.21 17.48
N SER A 55 -17.67 28.89 17.46
CA SER A 55 -16.65 27.91 17.11
C SER A 55 -16.53 27.81 15.59
N GLY A 56 -15.30 27.80 15.03
CA GLY A 56 -15.07 27.59 13.61
C GLY A 56 -15.49 26.19 13.18
N ARG A 57 -15.93 26.03 11.94
CA ARG A 57 -16.20 24.72 11.33
C ARG A 57 -14.91 24.12 10.78
N VAL A 58 -14.78 22.82 10.89
CA VAL A 58 -13.68 22.06 10.25
C VAL A 58 -14.26 21.19 9.14
N ILE A 59 -13.85 21.46 7.94
CA ILE A 59 -14.31 20.73 6.74
C ILE A 59 -13.14 19.89 6.23
N VAL A 60 -13.28 18.57 6.22
CA VAL A 60 -12.34 17.62 5.63
C VAL A 60 -12.92 17.12 4.32
N ALA A 61 -12.22 17.29 3.20
CA ALA A 61 -12.71 16.86 1.90
C ALA A 61 -11.64 16.08 1.11
N GLU A 62 -12.03 14.94 0.55
CA GLU A 62 -11.16 14.06 -0.22
C GLU A 62 -11.32 14.25 -1.73
N GLY A 63 -10.20 14.07 -2.49
CA GLY A 63 -10.19 14.02 -3.95
C GLY A 63 -10.42 15.36 -4.65
N VAL A 64 -10.51 16.46 -3.92
CA VAL A 64 -10.79 17.79 -4.46
C VAL A 64 -9.61 18.31 -5.28
N MET A 65 -8.39 18.22 -4.77
CA MET A 65 -7.18 18.68 -5.45
C MET A 65 -6.90 17.88 -6.73
N GLN A 66 -7.14 16.58 -6.71
CA GLN A 66 -6.96 15.72 -7.87
C GLN A 66 -7.89 16.14 -9.02
N ARG A 67 -9.17 16.41 -8.74
CA ARG A 67 -10.12 16.92 -9.74
C ARG A 67 -9.67 18.25 -10.34
N ALA A 68 -9.29 19.19 -9.49
CA ALA A 68 -8.87 20.53 -9.93
C ALA A 68 -7.51 20.56 -10.65
N SER A 69 -6.69 19.51 -10.54
CA SER A 69 -5.33 19.46 -11.10
C SER A 69 -5.24 19.01 -12.57
N GLY A 70 -6.33 18.61 -13.19
CA GLY A 70 -6.32 18.06 -14.54
C GLY A 70 -6.18 19.10 -15.67
N THR A 71 -6.17 18.63 -16.93
CA THR A 71 -6.09 19.44 -18.14
C THR A 71 -7.34 19.28 -19.01
N GLY A 72 -7.72 20.33 -19.75
CA GLY A 72 -8.88 20.35 -20.64
C GLY A 72 -9.99 21.31 -20.18
N LYS A 73 -11.03 21.54 -21.03
CA LYS A 73 -12.07 22.56 -20.77
C LYS A 73 -12.88 22.29 -19.49
N ALA A 74 -13.28 21.05 -19.25
CA ALA A 74 -14.00 20.68 -18.02
C ALA A 74 -13.15 20.93 -16.76
N LYS A 75 -11.86 20.67 -16.86
CA LYS A 75 -10.91 20.86 -15.75
C LYS A 75 -10.55 22.31 -15.48
N LYS A 76 -10.78 23.22 -16.45
CA LYS A 76 -10.66 24.66 -16.21
C LYS A 76 -11.77 25.15 -15.27
N ALA A 77 -13.01 24.68 -15.47
CA ALA A 77 -14.11 24.97 -14.55
C ALA A 77 -13.86 24.45 -13.12
N GLU A 78 -13.40 23.21 -13.00
CA GLU A 78 -13.05 22.64 -11.69
C GLU A 78 -11.91 23.40 -10.99
N ALA A 79 -10.93 23.93 -11.74
CA ALA A 79 -9.87 24.77 -11.20
C ALA A 79 -10.40 26.13 -10.71
N GLU A 80 -11.33 26.75 -11.44
CA GLU A 80 -12.01 28.00 -11.07
C GLU A 80 -12.89 27.76 -9.80
N GLU A 81 -13.61 26.64 -9.75
CA GLU A 81 -14.37 26.24 -8.55
C GLU A 81 -13.47 25.99 -7.33
N PHE A 82 -12.30 25.39 -7.54
CA PHE A 82 -11.31 25.17 -6.47
C PHE A 82 -10.75 26.50 -5.94
N GLU A 83 -10.44 27.43 -6.81
CA GLU A 83 -10.00 28.78 -6.40
C GLU A 83 -11.08 29.49 -5.60
N ALA A 84 -12.33 29.43 -6.07
CA ALA A 84 -13.46 29.99 -5.35
C ALA A 84 -13.68 29.32 -3.98
N LEU A 85 -13.50 27.98 -3.90
CA LEU A 85 -13.54 27.25 -2.64
C LEU A 85 -12.50 27.79 -1.65
N CYS A 86 -11.24 27.92 -2.08
CA CYS A 86 -10.18 28.44 -1.20
C CYS A 86 -10.46 29.88 -0.73
N GLN A 87 -11.06 30.72 -1.57
CA GLN A 87 -11.43 32.09 -1.23
C GLN A 87 -12.68 32.18 -0.34
N SER A 88 -13.55 31.15 -0.37
CA SER A 88 -14.81 31.14 0.38
C SER A 88 -14.65 30.71 1.83
N VAL A 89 -13.44 30.31 2.29
CA VAL A 89 -13.21 29.88 3.67
C VAL A 89 -13.53 31.01 4.64
N ALA A 90 -14.63 30.89 5.36
CA ALA A 90 -15.05 31.92 6.31
C ALA A 90 -14.02 32.10 7.47
N PRO A 91 -13.89 33.32 8.02
CA PRO A 91 -13.02 33.54 9.17
C PRO A 91 -13.35 32.58 10.32
N GLY A 92 -12.30 31.96 10.90
CA GLY A 92 -12.46 30.96 11.95
C GLY A 92 -12.66 29.53 11.45
N ASN A 93 -13.10 29.32 10.19
CA ASN A 93 -13.24 28.00 9.62
C ASN A 93 -11.89 27.41 9.16
N THR A 94 -11.81 26.08 9.15
CA THR A 94 -10.66 25.33 8.64
C THR A 94 -11.09 24.37 7.53
N LEU A 95 -10.39 24.43 6.39
CA LEU A 95 -10.54 23.51 5.28
C LEU A 95 -9.32 22.57 5.22
N ILE A 96 -9.55 21.27 5.25
CA ILE A 96 -8.53 20.24 5.15
C ILE A 96 -8.81 19.43 3.89
N LEU A 97 -7.95 19.53 2.90
CA LEU A 97 -8.05 18.78 1.63
C LEU A 97 -7.08 17.60 1.68
N VAL A 98 -7.61 16.40 1.46
CA VAL A 98 -6.85 15.14 1.53
C VAL A 98 -6.92 14.43 0.20
N ASP A 99 -5.77 14.18 -0.43
CA ASP A 99 -5.67 13.47 -1.71
C ASP A 99 -4.56 12.42 -1.69
N PRO A 100 -4.88 11.17 -1.32
CA PRO A 100 -3.89 10.08 -1.29
C PRO A 100 -3.40 9.68 -2.68
N ASP A 101 -4.18 9.95 -3.73
CA ASP A 101 -3.81 9.63 -5.11
C ASP A 101 -2.81 10.63 -5.72
N LEU A 102 -2.53 11.72 -5.02
CA LEU A 102 -1.51 12.70 -5.42
C LEU A 102 -0.20 12.46 -4.65
N GLY A 103 0.87 12.09 -5.38
CA GLY A 103 2.20 11.94 -4.77
C GLY A 103 2.81 13.26 -4.28
N THR A 104 2.43 14.38 -4.89
CA THR A 104 2.86 15.74 -4.53
C THR A 104 1.76 16.73 -4.84
N ILE A 105 1.75 17.88 -4.16
CA ILE A 105 0.80 18.95 -4.45
C ILE A 105 1.15 19.59 -5.80
N PRO A 106 0.26 19.55 -6.80
CA PRO A 106 0.50 20.17 -8.09
C PRO A 106 0.75 21.68 -7.97
N THR A 107 1.67 22.23 -8.79
CA THR A 107 2.01 23.66 -8.74
C THR A 107 0.79 24.56 -9.01
N ALA A 108 -0.13 24.12 -9.86
CA ALA A 108 -1.37 24.84 -10.12
C ALA A 108 -2.23 24.96 -8.85
N ILE A 109 -2.41 23.87 -8.11
CA ILE A 109 -3.14 23.83 -6.85
C ILE A 109 -2.51 24.77 -5.81
N LYS A 110 -1.16 24.74 -5.68
CA LYS A 110 -0.45 25.68 -4.77
C LYS A 110 -0.72 27.14 -5.09
N LYS A 111 -0.77 27.50 -6.39
CA LYS A 111 -1.07 28.87 -6.84
C LYS A 111 -2.51 29.28 -6.54
N LEU A 112 -3.46 28.38 -6.78
CA LEU A 112 -4.89 28.64 -6.57
C LEU A 112 -5.25 28.72 -5.08
N ALA A 113 -4.61 27.88 -4.24
CA ALA A 113 -4.86 27.87 -2.81
C ALA A 113 -4.25 29.08 -2.06
N GLY A 114 -3.33 29.84 -2.70
CA GLY A 114 -2.69 31.00 -2.11
C GLY A 114 -1.46 30.66 -1.25
N SER A 115 -0.94 31.68 -0.52
CA SER A 115 0.28 31.57 0.29
C SER A 115 0.04 31.03 1.71
N ASP A 116 -1.17 31.17 2.23
CA ASP A 116 -1.49 30.89 3.64
C ASP A 116 -2.02 29.46 3.82
N VAL A 117 -1.30 28.50 3.24
CA VAL A 117 -1.67 27.08 3.30
C VAL A 117 -0.59 26.24 3.96
N ILE A 118 -1.01 25.32 4.81
CA ILE A 118 -0.13 24.33 5.43
C ILE A 118 -0.12 23.09 4.54
N GLN A 119 1.07 22.63 4.14
CA GLN A 119 1.24 21.53 3.20
C GLN A 119 1.90 20.35 3.90
N PHE A 120 1.35 19.16 3.70
CA PHE A 120 1.94 17.90 4.14
C PHE A 120 2.05 16.93 2.97
N GLY A 121 3.25 16.36 2.80
CA GLY A 121 3.52 15.31 1.82
C GLY A 121 3.90 14.02 2.51
N GLY A 122 2.98 13.07 2.57
CA GLY A 122 3.18 11.77 3.22
C GLY A 122 4.07 10.86 2.38
N ARG A 123 5.40 10.99 2.51
CA ARG A 123 6.36 10.07 1.90
C ARG A 123 6.83 9.07 2.94
N VAL A 124 6.77 7.76 2.59
CA VAL A 124 7.27 6.68 3.44
C VAL A 124 8.78 6.85 3.67
N PRO A 125 9.24 6.94 4.94
CA PRO A 125 10.67 7.02 5.25
C PRO A 125 11.38 5.72 4.88
N ARG A 126 12.69 5.82 4.64
CA ARG A 126 13.57 4.69 4.28
C ARG A 126 14.88 4.76 5.06
N GLY A 127 15.60 3.64 5.11
CA GLY A 127 16.92 3.59 5.71
C GLY A 127 16.95 4.09 7.15
N ALA A 128 17.87 5.04 7.44
CA ALA A 128 18.02 5.62 8.76
C ALA A 128 16.74 6.30 9.25
N ASP A 129 16.04 7.03 8.38
CA ASP A 129 14.81 7.75 8.73
C ASP A 129 13.68 6.80 9.15
N LEU A 130 13.60 5.61 8.55
CA LEU A 130 12.61 4.59 8.94
C LEU A 130 12.94 3.95 10.29
N ILE A 131 14.23 3.77 10.59
CA ILE A 131 14.66 3.28 11.90
C ILE A 131 14.30 4.32 12.98
N ASP A 132 14.62 5.58 12.73
CA ASP A 132 14.33 6.68 13.66
C ASP A 132 12.81 6.86 13.84
N TRP A 133 12.05 6.70 12.76
CA TRP A 133 10.58 6.66 12.80
C TRP A 133 10.08 5.52 13.68
N ALA A 134 10.58 4.30 13.51
CA ALA A 134 10.19 3.14 14.32
C ALA A 134 10.49 3.36 15.82
N GLN A 135 11.67 3.88 16.13
CA GLN A 135 12.04 4.23 17.52
C GLN A 135 11.11 5.29 18.11
N SER A 136 10.76 6.32 17.31
CA SER A 136 9.82 7.37 17.75
C SER A 136 8.40 6.81 18.02
N GLN A 137 7.94 5.81 17.21
CA GLN A 137 6.64 5.16 17.43
C GLN A 137 6.64 4.34 18.73
N VAL A 138 7.72 3.62 19.02
CA VAL A 138 7.87 2.88 20.28
C VAL A 138 7.89 3.83 21.48
N ALA A 139 8.66 4.92 21.39
CA ALA A 139 8.74 5.93 22.45
C ALA A 139 7.38 6.62 22.69
N ALA A 140 6.63 6.95 21.63
CA ALA A 140 5.29 7.54 21.75
C ALA A 140 4.28 6.64 22.45
N GLN A 141 4.52 5.32 22.48
CA GLN A 141 3.72 4.33 23.19
C GLN A 141 4.30 3.98 24.58
N GLY A 142 5.29 4.72 25.06
CA GLY A 142 5.94 4.51 26.36
C GLY A 142 6.94 3.36 26.39
N GLY A 143 7.30 2.78 25.24
CA GLY A 143 8.27 1.70 25.13
C GLY A 143 9.71 2.21 24.87
N GLN A 144 10.66 1.28 24.85
CA GLN A 144 12.06 1.51 24.51
C GLN A 144 12.58 0.44 23.58
N ILE A 145 13.38 0.83 22.57
CA ILE A 145 14.00 -0.09 21.62
C ILE A 145 15.34 0.44 21.13
N GLU A 146 16.36 -0.41 21.11
CA GLU A 146 17.65 -0.07 20.50
C GLU A 146 17.57 -0.04 18.97
N ARG A 147 18.42 0.78 18.35
CA ARG A 147 18.54 0.92 16.89
C ARG A 147 18.69 -0.43 16.17
N ARG A 148 19.55 -1.31 16.67
CA ARG A 148 19.77 -2.67 16.10
C ARG A 148 18.51 -3.55 16.11
N ASN A 149 17.69 -3.42 17.16
CA ASN A 149 16.44 -4.16 17.29
C ASN A 149 15.36 -3.60 16.35
N SER A 150 15.33 -2.27 16.14
CA SER A 150 14.50 -1.65 15.08
C SER A 150 14.90 -2.17 13.69
N GLN A 151 16.19 -2.24 13.37
CA GLN A 151 16.68 -2.84 12.12
C GLN A 151 16.23 -4.29 11.98
N ARG A 152 16.36 -5.10 13.03
CA ARG A 152 15.93 -6.50 13.02
C ARG A 152 14.44 -6.66 12.68
N ILE A 153 13.58 -5.77 13.20
CA ILE A 153 12.16 -5.75 12.85
C ILE A 153 11.98 -5.43 11.36
N LEU A 154 12.67 -4.40 10.87
CA LEU A 154 12.58 -3.98 9.47
C LEU A 154 13.09 -5.05 8.50
N ASP A 155 14.19 -5.73 8.85
CA ASP A 155 14.73 -6.86 8.08
C ASP A 155 13.75 -8.03 8.01
N ARG A 156 12.99 -8.27 9.10
CA ARG A 156 11.99 -9.34 9.12
C ARG A 156 10.72 -9.00 8.35
N LEU A 157 10.25 -7.76 8.44
CA LEU A 157 8.99 -7.33 7.81
C LEU A 157 9.15 -6.92 6.35
N PHE A 158 10.26 -6.26 6.02
CA PHE A 158 10.47 -5.62 4.72
C PHE A 158 11.87 -5.90 4.16
N PRO A 159 12.28 -7.16 4.03
CA PRO A 159 13.63 -7.50 3.59
C PRO A 159 13.96 -6.82 2.26
N GLY A 160 15.10 -6.11 2.22
CA GLY A 160 15.58 -5.35 1.06
C GLY A 160 14.79 -4.10 0.69
N ALA A 161 13.52 -3.98 1.13
CA ALA A 161 12.64 -2.89 0.73
C ALA A 161 12.76 -1.64 1.62
N TRP A 162 13.21 -1.77 2.86
CA TRP A 162 13.23 -0.67 3.82
C TRP A 162 14.44 0.25 3.69
N GLN A 163 15.54 -0.22 3.08
CA GLN A 163 16.81 0.53 3.03
C GLN A 163 16.76 1.67 2.03
N GLU A 164 16.42 1.35 0.77
CA GLU A 164 16.38 2.32 -0.32
C GLU A 164 15.15 2.10 -1.19
N ALA A 165 14.67 3.18 -1.81
CA ALA A 165 13.66 3.10 -2.84
C ALA A 165 14.24 2.44 -4.10
N ASN A 166 13.42 1.68 -4.83
CA ASN A 166 13.87 1.13 -6.10
C ASN A 166 14.12 2.27 -7.08
N ARG A 167 15.25 2.20 -7.82
CA ARG A 167 15.60 3.20 -8.85
C ARG A 167 14.52 3.34 -9.92
N ASN A 168 13.79 2.27 -10.19
CA ASN A 168 12.60 2.32 -11.03
C ASN A 168 11.35 2.38 -10.14
N PRO A 169 10.61 3.52 -10.10
CA PRO A 169 9.42 3.67 -9.27
C PRO A 169 8.34 2.60 -9.50
N ALA A 170 8.33 2.00 -10.70
CA ALA A 170 7.40 0.92 -11.04
C ALA A 170 7.64 -0.38 -10.25
N TYR A 171 8.80 -0.53 -9.66
CA TYR A 171 9.19 -1.67 -8.80
C TYR A 171 9.39 -1.28 -7.35
N ASP A 172 9.16 -0.02 -7.02
CA ASP A 172 9.29 0.42 -5.64
C ASP A 172 8.11 -0.12 -4.84
N ASN A 173 8.43 -0.85 -3.79
CA ASN A 173 7.47 -1.37 -2.83
C ASN A 173 7.80 -0.78 -1.46
N PRO A 174 7.21 0.36 -1.11
CA PRO A 174 7.49 1.00 0.17
C PRO A 174 7.05 0.12 1.34
N PRO A 175 7.77 0.16 2.47
CA PRO A 175 7.33 -0.46 3.72
C PRO A 175 5.91 -0.04 4.09
N ASP A 176 5.08 -0.99 4.46
CA ASP A 176 3.74 -0.74 4.99
C ASP A 176 3.86 -0.22 6.43
N LEU A 177 3.63 1.08 6.62
CA LEU A 177 3.77 1.73 7.93
C LEU A 177 2.62 1.36 8.89
N LEU A 178 1.46 0.98 8.39
CA LEU A 178 0.36 0.48 9.22
C LEU A 178 0.73 -0.88 9.83
N LEU A 179 1.25 -1.80 9.01
CA LEU A 179 1.77 -3.08 9.48
C LEU A 179 2.90 -2.86 10.49
N LEU A 180 3.88 -2.03 10.16
CA LEU A 180 4.99 -1.73 11.07
C LEU A 180 4.49 -1.17 12.41
N SER A 181 3.58 -0.20 12.38
CA SER A 181 3.00 0.40 13.58
C SER A 181 2.29 -0.64 14.46
N SER A 182 1.55 -1.55 13.84
CA SER A 182 0.83 -2.62 14.53
C SER A 182 1.79 -3.61 15.19
N GLU A 183 2.86 -4.00 14.50
CA GLU A 183 3.89 -4.88 15.04
C GLU A 183 4.65 -4.23 16.20
N LEU A 184 4.98 -2.93 16.08
CA LEU A 184 5.62 -2.17 17.17
C LEU A 184 4.72 -2.07 18.39
N ALA A 185 3.41 -1.80 18.23
CA ALA A 185 2.46 -1.74 19.33
C ALA A 185 2.34 -3.09 20.06
N LYS A 186 2.30 -4.19 19.33
CA LYS A 186 2.32 -5.54 19.88
C LYS A 186 3.59 -5.81 20.71
N LEU A 187 4.75 -5.38 20.20
CA LEU A 187 6.03 -5.54 20.91
C LEU A 187 6.11 -4.68 22.17
N VAL A 188 5.62 -3.44 22.15
CA VAL A 188 5.54 -2.57 23.34
C VAL A 188 4.68 -3.22 24.41
N THR A 189 3.51 -3.74 24.04
CA THR A 189 2.62 -4.45 24.97
C THR A 189 3.30 -5.69 25.55
N ALA A 190 3.97 -6.47 24.72
CA ALA A 190 4.63 -7.71 25.18
C ALA A 190 5.89 -7.44 26.04
N ALA A 191 6.54 -6.31 25.85
CA ALA A 191 7.71 -5.94 26.63
C ALA A 191 7.35 -5.47 28.06
N ASP A 192 6.08 -5.13 28.31
CA ASP A 192 5.53 -4.79 29.64
C ASP A 192 6.41 -3.76 30.39
N GLY A 193 6.67 -2.62 29.76
CA GLY A 193 7.49 -1.54 30.30
C GLY A 193 9.02 -1.78 30.26
N LYS A 194 9.46 -2.95 29.75
CA LYS A 194 10.89 -3.25 29.53
C LYS A 194 11.31 -2.86 28.11
N GLU A 195 12.61 -2.88 27.89
CA GLU A 195 13.16 -2.69 26.55
C GLU A 195 12.81 -3.86 25.60
N ILE A 196 12.37 -3.53 24.40
CA ILE A 196 12.13 -4.50 23.33
C ILE A 196 13.47 -5.10 22.88
N ASN A 197 13.64 -6.39 23.08
CA ASN A 197 14.87 -7.12 22.76
C ASN A 197 14.65 -8.15 21.65
N ALA A 198 15.75 -8.79 21.22
CA ALA A 198 15.72 -9.77 20.14
C ALA A 198 14.76 -10.96 20.39
N ARG A 199 14.60 -11.41 21.64
CA ARG A 199 13.69 -12.53 21.98
C ARG A 199 12.23 -12.15 21.75
N HIS A 200 11.82 -10.92 22.11
CA HIS A 200 10.48 -10.42 21.83
C HIS A 200 10.22 -10.39 20.32
N ILE A 201 11.20 -9.91 19.53
CA ILE A 201 11.10 -9.80 18.08
C ILE A 201 10.98 -11.20 17.44
N ASP A 202 11.87 -12.12 17.81
CA ASP A 202 11.89 -13.46 17.22
C ASP A 202 10.64 -14.27 17.52
N ALA A 203 10.04 -14.04 18.70
CA ALA A 203 8.82 -14.74 19.12
C ALA A 203 7.54 -14.17 18.48
N LEU A 204 7.50 -12.84 18.20
CA LEU A 204 6.25 -12.15 17.88
C LEU A 204 6.19 -11.55 16.49
N VAL A 205 7.33 -11.14 15.90
CA VAL A 205 7.35 -10.54 14.56
C VAL A 205 7.50 -11.64 13.53
N PRO A 206 6.51 -11.82 12.63
CA PRO A 206 6.64 -12.81 11.57
C PRO A 206 7.79 -12.45 10.65
N GLN A 207 8.48 -13.45 10.14
CA GLN A 207 9.42 -13.23 9.06
C GLN A 207 8.63 -13.06 7.76
N SER A 208 8.89 -11.97 7.03
CA SER A 208 8.24 -11.77 5.74
C SER A 208 8.72 -12.84 4.77
N SER A 209 7.79 -13.60 4.24
CA SER A 209 8.04 -14.54 3.15
C SER A 209 8.17 -13.85 1.77
N GLN A 210 8.24 -12.52 1.72
CA GLN A 210 8.34 -11.80 0.44
C GLN A 210 9.66 -12.06 -0.30
N GLU A 211 10.77 -12.28 0.41
CA GLU A 211 12.04 -12.64 -0.25
C GLU A 211 11.95 -13.97 -1.00
N ASP A 212 11.19 -14.91 -0.48
CA ASP A 212 11.05 -16.25 -1.06
C ASP A 212 9.91 -16.36 -2.07
N LEU A 213 8.98 -15.40 -2.06
CA LEU A 213 7.78 -15.44 -2.90
C LEU A 213 8.11 -15.39 -4.41
N PHE A 214 8.94 -14.45 -4.86
CA PHE A 214 9.31 -14.37 -6.28
C PHE A 214 10.19 -15.53 -6.73
N PRO A 215 11.25 -15.91 -5.99
CA PRO A 215 11.99 -17.16 -6.25
C PRO A 215 11.10 -18.39 -6.26
N PHE A 216 10.13 -18.48 -5.35
CA PHE A 216 9.15 -19.56 -5.33
C PHE A 216 8.30 -19.59 -6.61
N ILE A 217 7.68 -18.46 -6.98
CA ILE A 217 6.88 -18.36 -8.21
C ILE A 217 7.71 -18.75 -9.43
N ASP A 218 8.93 -18.24 -9.56
CA ASP A 218 9.82 -18.54 -10.67
C ASP A 218 10.19 -20.04 -10.69
N ALA A 219 10.43 -20.66 -9.54
CA ALA A 219 10.68 -22.09 -9.41
C ALA A 219 9.46 -22.92 -9.85
N VAL A 220 8.24 -22.55 -9.40
CA VAL A 220 7.01 -23.27 -9.77
C VAL A 220 6.70 -23.12 -11.26
N VAL A 221 6.74 -21.90 -11.79
CA VAL A 221 6.49 -21.64 -13.22
C VAL A 221 7.53 -22.34 -14.10
N GLY A 222 8.79 -22.33 -13.68
CA GLY A 222 9.90 -23.01 -14.38
C GLY A 222 9.94 -24.52 -14.19
N GLY A 223 9.07 -25.12 -13.35
CA GLY A 223 9.02 -26.56 -13.10
C GLY A 223 10.16 -27.06 -12.21
N ASN A 224 10.85 -26.20 -11.46
CA ASN A 224 11.90 -26.59 -10.52
C ASN A 224 11.30 -26.95 -9.15
N ALA A 225 10.79 -28.18 -9.04
CA ALA A 225 10.16 -28.65 -7.80
C ALA A 225 11.12 -28.63 -6.60
N SER A 226 12.40 -28.97 -6.81
CA SER A 226 13.39 -28.99 -5.72
C SER A 226 13.57 -27.61 -5.09
N ALA A 227 13.71 -26.57 -5.91
CA ALA A 227 13.81 -25.20 -5.42
C ALA A 227 12.53 -24.74 -4.75
N ALA A 228 11.35 -25.04 -5.34
CA ALA A 228 10.07 -24.69 -4.75
C ALA A 228 9.84 -25.35 -3.38
N PHE A 229 10.12 -26.66 -3.25
CA PHE A 229 10.00 -27.35 -1.96
C PHE A 229 11.02 -26.88 -0.94
N LYS A 230 12.24 -26.53 -1.34
CA LYS A 230 13.24 -25.97 -0.42
C LYS A 230 12.76 -24.67 0.22
N ILE A 231 12.12 -23.80 -0.56
CA ILE A 231 11.55 -22.54 -0.06
C ILE A 231 10.40 -22.84 0.91
N LEU A 232 9.46 -23.71 0.53
CA LEU A 232 8.34 -24.10 1.40
C LEU A 232 8.79 -24.73 2.71
N SER A 233 9.86 -25.52 2.72
CA SER A 233 10.36 -26.18 3.92
C SER A 233 10.96 -25.20 4.92
N GLY A 234 11.44 -24.03 4.46
CA GLY A 234 11.94 -22.95 5.32
C GLY A 234 10.84 -22.18 6.05
N ASP A 235 9.65 -22.07 5.44
CA ASP A 235 8.55 -21.21 5.91
C ASP A 235 7.55 -21.93 6.85
N GLN A 236 7.79 -23.16 7.30
CA GLN A 236 6.79 -23.96 8.03
C GLN A 236 5.39 -23.77 7.40
N ALA A 237 5.22 -24.28 6.18
CA ALA A 237 4.03 -24.03 5.38
C ALA A 237 2.78 -24.60 6.05
N ASP A 238 2.14 -23.79 6.89
CA ASP A 238 0.77 -23.99 7.32
C ASP A 238 -0.22 -23.60 6.17
N ASP A 239 -1.49 -23.88 6.36
CA ASP A 239 -2.51 -23.63 5.37
C ASP A 239 -2.69 -22.13 5.06
N ASP A 240 -2.33 -21.22 5.98
CA ASP A 240 -2.39 -19.77 5.77
C ASP A 240 -1.26 -19.30 4.85
N VAL A 241 -0.03 -19.81 5.06
CA VAL A 241 1.11 -19.57 4.18
C VAL A 241 0.82 -20.14 2.79
N ALA A 242 0.35 -21.38 2.71
CA ALA A 242 0.01 -22.02 1.44
C ALA A 242 -1.07 -21.26 0.68
N SER A 243 -2.11 -20.76 1.35
CA SER A 243 -3.16 -19.94 0.75
C SER A 243 -2.61 -18.66 0.15
N ARG A 244 -1.68 -17.98 0.83
CA ARG A 244 -1.00 -16.79 0.29
C ARG A 244 -0.20 -17.11 -0.97
N TYR A 245 0.57 -18.18 -0.97
CA TYR A 245 1.33 -18.63 -2.15
C TYR A 245 0.39 -18.98 -3.32
N LEU A 246 -0.70 -19.69 -3.07
CA LEU A 246 -1.71 -20.00 -4.09
C LEU A 246 -2.33 -18.74 -4.71
N ASN A 247 -2.71 -17.76 -3.88
CA ASN A 247 -3.25 -16.48 -4.35
C ASN A 247 -2.24 -15.72 -5.23
N GLN A 248 -0.97 -15.75 -4.87
CA GLN A 248 0.09 -15.11 -5.66
C GLN A 248 0.36 -15.85 -6.98
N LEU A 249 0.33 -17.18 -6.96
CA LEU A 249 0.40 -17.97 -8.19
C LEU A 249 -0.78 -17.67 -9.12
N ALA A 250 -2.01 -17.54 -8.58
CA ALA A 250 -3.19 -17.14 -9.35
C ALA A 250 -3.03 -15.74 -9.96
N SER A 251 -2.65 -14.75 -9.16
CA SER A 251 -2.37 -13.39 -9.67
C SER A 251 -1.28 -13.39 -10.76
N ARG A 252 -0.25 -14.21 -10.60
CA ARG A 252 0.83 -14.32 -11.59
C ARG A 252 0.37 -15.02 -12.86
N ALA A 253 -0.51 -16.02 -12.75
CA ALA A 253 -1.12 -16.72 -13.87
C ALA A 253 -1.97 -15.76 -14.73
N ASP A 254 -2.86 -14.99 -14.11
CA ASP A 254 -3.71 -14.01 -14.80
C ASP A 254 -2.88 -12.97 -15.54
N LYS A 255 -1.91 -12.38 -14.85
CA LYS A 255 -1.00 -11.40 -15.44
C LYS A 255 -0.16 -12.00 -16.57
N GLY A 256 0.35 -13.21 -16.38
CA GLY A 256 1.14 -13.94 -17.38
C GLY A 256 0.34 -14.24 -18.63
N GLN A 257 -0.92 -14.65 -18.48
CA GLN A 257 -1.82 -14.94 -19.60
C GLN A 257 -2.16 -13.66 -20.39
N ALA A 258 -2.54 -12.59 -19.70
CA ALA A 258 -2.87 -11.32 -20.34
C ALA A 258 -1.67 -10.71 -21.09
N ILE A 259 -0.51 -10.68 -20.45
CA ILE A 259 0.73 -10.13 -21.05
C ILE A 259 1.25 -11.03 -22.17
N GLY A 260 1.13 -12.37 -22.05
CA GLY A 260 1.52 -13.31 -23.08
C GLY A 260 0.63 -13.28 -24.33
N ALA A 261 -0.61 -12.82 -24.20
CA ALA A 261 -1.54 -12.63 -25.32
C ALA A 261 -1.49 -11.24 -25.96
N ALA A 262 -0.81 -10.27 -25.33
CA ALA A 262 -0.77 -8.88 -25.78
C ALA A 262 0.15 -8.72 -27.01
N GLN A 263 -0.28 -7.86 -27.96
CA GLN A 263 0.59 -7.41 -29.03
C GLN A 263 1.71 -6.50 -28.47
N PRO A 264 2.90 -6.47 -29.06
CA PRO A 264 4.00 -5.60 -28.59
C PRO A 264 3.61 -4.12 -28.43
N SER A 265 2.77 -3.60 -29.31
CA SER A 265 2.25 -2.22 -29.25
C SER A 265 1.32 -1.93 -28.08
N ASP A 266 0.67 -2.96 -27.52
CA ASP A 266 -0.32 -2.85 -26.47
C ASP A 266 0.19 -3.27 -25.10
N LEU A 267 1.43 -3.73 -25.03
CA LEU A 267 1.98 -4.41 -23.87
C LEU A 267 1.90 -3.57 -22.58
N ASP A 268 2.26 -2.29 -22.66
CA ASP A 268 2.21 -1.38 -21.50
C ASP A 268 0.78 -1.08 -21.07
N ARG A 269 -0.15 -0.97 -22.04
CA ARG A 269 -1.57 -0.77 -21.75
C ARG A 269 -2.17 -1.99 -21.05
N VAL A 270 -1.91 -3.18 -21.57
CA VAL A 270 -2.38 -4.44 -20.98
C VAL A 270 -1.76 -4.64 -19.60
N ALA A 271 -0.46 -4.38 -19.44
CA ALA A 271 0.20 -4.47 -18.15
C ALA A 271 -0.47 -3.60 -17.09
N LYS A 272 -0.79 -2.34 -17.42
CA LYS A 272 -1.53 -1.44 -16.53
C LYS A 272 -2.93 -1.96 -16.18
N GLN A 273 -3.67 -2.51 -17.16
CA GLN A 273 -5.01 -3.05 -16.94
C GLN A 273 -5.03 -4.23 -15.96
N VAL A 274 -3.97 -5.05 -15.94
CA VAL A 274 -3.86 -6.19 -15.00
C VAL A 274 -3.10 -5.83 -13.72
N GLY A 275 -2.88 -4.54 -13.46
CA GLY A 275 -2.17 -4.08 -12.27
C GLY A 275 -0.69 -4.48 -12.26
N ALA A 276 -0.07 -4.60 -13.44
CA ALA A 276 1.36 -4.80 -13.59
C ALA A 276 1.98 -3.50 -14.11
N THR A 277 2.72 -2.81 -13.26
CA THR A 277 3.39 -1.56 -13.62
C THR A 277 4.47 -1.75 -14.70
N ASN A 278 5.05 -2.95 -14.79
CA ASN A 278 6.03 -3.32 -15.80
C ASN A 278 5.82 -4.78 -16.26
N PRO A 279 5.71 -5.03 -17.58
CA PRO A 279 5.54 -6.38 -18.12
C PRO A 279 6.81 -7.24 -18.06
N SER A 280 8.01 -6.63 -18.06
CA SER A 280 9.30 -7.34 -18.23
C SER A 280 9.57 -8.44 -17.18
N PRO A 281 9.29 -8.28 -15.88
CA PRO A 281 9.47 -9.36 -14.92
C PRO A 281 8.54 -10.54 -15.18
N ILE A 282 7.30 -10.26 -15.59
CA ILE A 282 6.32 -11.30 -15.91
C ILE A 282 6.75 -12.04 -17.18
N GLN A 283 7.17 -11.33 -18.20
CA GLN A 283 7.70 -11.94 -19.43
C GLN A 283 8.90 -12.83 -19.14
N ARG A 284 9.82 -12.41 -18.26
CA ARG A 284 10.99 -13.24 -17.88
C ARG A 284 10.56 -14.52 -17.15
N THR A 285 9.63 -14.43 -16.20
CA THR A 285 9.09 -15.60 -15.51
C THR A 285 8.51 -16.60 -16.50
N PHE A 286 7.80 -16.16 -17.54
CA PHE A 286 7.18 -17.03 -18.54
C PHE A 286 8.03 -17.26 -19.80
N ALA A 287 9.27 -16.77 -19.86
CA ALA A 287 10.12 -16.93 -21.06
C ALA A 287 10.33 -18.40 -21.49
N ARG A 288 10.28 -19.33 -20.55
CA ARG A 288 10.44 -20.77 -20.76
C ARG A 288 9.20 -21.59 -20.38
N ALA A 289 8.10 -20.94 -20.09
CA ALA A 289 6.86 -21.60 -19.64
C ALA A 289 5.67 -21.10 -20.47
N ASN A 290 4.67 -21.97 -20.69
CA ASN A 290 3.43 -21.55 -21.33
C ASN A 290 2.50 -20.92 -20.29
N PRO A 291 2.18 -19.61 -20.40
CA PRO A 291 1.33 -18.91 -19.43
C PRO A 291 -0.07 -19.52 -19.32
N ARG A 292 -0.66 -19.96 -20.46
CA ARG A 292 -1.99 -20.56 -20.51
C ARG A 292 -2.03 -21.90 -19.76
N SER A 293 -1.06 -22.77 -20.02
CA SER A 293 -0.96 -24.05 -19.30
C SER A 293 -0.74 -23.88 -17.80
N PHE A 294 -0.03 -22.81 -17.40
CA PHE A 294 0.15 -22.48 -15.99
C PHE A 294 -1.17 -22.01 -15.37
N ALA A 295 -1.89 -21.11 -16.05
CA ALA A 295 -3.19 -20.62 -15.59
C ALA A 295 -4.22 -21.75 -15.45
N GLU A 296 -4.25 -22.70 -16.36
CA GLU A 296 -5.12 -23.90 -16.29
C GLU A 296 -4.82 -24.75 -15.04
N ASP A 297 -3.54 -24.95 -14.70
CA ASP A 297 -3.14 -25.71 -13.50
C ASP A 297 -3.55 -24.99 -12.21
N VAL A 298 -3.38 -23.67 -12.14
CA VAL A 298 -3.76 -22.86 -10.97
C VAL A 298 -5.28 -22.79 -10.82
N LEU A 299 -6.02 -22.59 -11.91
CA LEU A 299 -7.49 -22.55 -11.91
C LEU A 299 -8.10 -23.89 -11.45
N GLU A 300 -7.55 -25.02 -11.90
CA GLU A 300 -8.03 -26.34 -11.46
C GLU A 300 -7.81 -26.52 -9.95
N SER A 301 -6.69 -26.05 -9.41
CA SER A 301 -6.41 -26.10 -7.96
C SER A 301 -7.37 -25.23 -7.16
N ASP A 302 -7.64 -24.00 -7.61
CA ASP A 302 -8.63 -23.12 -6.98
C ASP A 302 -10.05 -23.75 -7.00
N ARG A 303 -10.43 -24.33 -8.13
CA ARG A 303 -11.70 -25.04 -8.27
C ARG A 303 -11.81 -26.22 -7.29
N ARG A 304 -10.74 -26.99 -7.09
CA ARG A 304 -10.73 -28.14 -6.18
C ARG A 304 -10.90 -27.72 -4.73
N LEU A 305 -10.24 -26.62 -4.32
CA LEU A 305 -10.43 -26.02 -3.00
C LEU A 305 -11.87 -25.53 -2.80
N LYS A 306 -12.40 -24.75 -3.74
CA LYS A 306 -13.75 -24.17 -3.64
C LYS A 306 -14.86 -25.20 -3.70
N THR A 307 -14.66 -26.34 -4.37
CA THR A 307 -15.66 -27.44 -4.46
C THR A 307 -15.50 -28.48 -3.36
N GLY A 308 -14.58 -28.29 -2.41
CA GLY A 308 -14.35 -29.22 -1.31
C GLY A 308 -13.73 -30.57 -1.71
N LYS A 309 -13.16 -30.67 -2.93
CA LYS A 309 -12.44 -31.87 -3.38
C LYS A 309 -11.11 -32.04 -2.66
N THR A 310 -10.57 -30.97 -2.10
CA THR A 310 -9.49 -30.95 -1.13
C THR A 310 -9.78 -29.88 -0.09
N ARG A 311 -9.30 -30.09 1.14
CA ARG A 311 -9.49 -29.15 2.24
C ARG A 311 -8.21 -28.43 2.65
N SER A 312 -7.05 -28.91 2.18
CA SER A 312 -5.76 -28.36 2.53
C SER A 312 -5.17 -27.53 1.37
N PRO A 313 -5.02 -26.21 1.55
CA PRO A 313 -4.26 -25.34 0.65
C PRO A 313 -2.83 -25.84 0.45
N SER A 314 -2.20 -26.38 1.52
CA SER A 314 -0.85 -26.91 1.47
C SER A 314 -0.72 -28.10 0.53
N GLU A 315 -1.68 -29.05 0.55
CA GLU A 315 -1.72 -30.16 -0.40
C GLU A 315 -1.86 -29.68 -1.85
N GLN A 316 -2.72 -28.70 -2.10
CA GLN A 316 -2.90 -28.14 -3.43
C GLN A 316 -1.66 -27.42 -3.95
N LEU A 317 -0.97 -26.71 -3.09
CA LEU A 317 0.28 -26.05 -3.43
C LEU A 317 1.35 -27.07 -3.85
N GLN A 318 1.49 -28.15 -3.09
CA GLN A 318 2.39 -29.26 -3.40
C GLN A 318 2.02 -29.94 -4.73
N GLU A 319 0.71 -30.16 -4.98
CA GLU A 319 0.22 -30.76 -6.22
C GLU A 319 0.55 -29.88 -7.45
N ILE A 320 0.40 -28.54 -7.35
CA ILE A 320 0.79 -27.63 -8.43
C ILE A 320 2.29 -27.76 -8.73
N ILE A 321 3.14 -27.77 -7.69
CA ILE A 321 4.59 -27.90 -7.85
C ILE A 321 4.94 -29.18 -8.61
N VAL A 322 4.40 -30.31 -8.18
CA VAL A 322 4.67 -31.62 -8.80
C VAL A 322 4.16 -31.69 -10.24
N ARG A 323 2.94 -31.21 -10.49
CA ARG A 323 2.31 -31.18 -11.81
C ARG A 323 3.11 -30.32 -12.79
N ARG A 324 3.61 -29.16 -12.35
CA ARG A 324 4.45 -28.28 -13.17
C ARG A 324 5.80 -28.94 -13.49
N ALA A 325 6.44 -29.56 -12.52
CA ALA A 325 7.70 -30.28 -12.73
C ALA A 325 7.56 -31.42 -13.77
N SER A 326 6.47 -32.16 -13.72
CA SER A 326 6.19 -33.24 -14.68
C SER A 326 6.01 -32.72 -16.11
N LYS A 327 5.28 -31.61 -16.29
CA LYS A 327 5.06 -30.99 -17.61
C LYS A 327 6.33 -30.38 -18.22
N THR A 328 7.30 -30.00 -17.41
CA THR A 328 8.55 -29.37 -17.87
C THR A 328 9.60 -30.44 -18.25
N ARG A 329 9.58 -31.62 -17.60
CA ARG A 329 10.48 -32.73 -17.93
C ARG A 329 10.10 -33.47 -19.23
N GLY A 330 8.86 -33.34 -19.69
CA GLY A 330 8.38 -33.97 -20.92
C GLY A 330 8.57 -33.15 -22.20
N ARG A 331 9.28 -32.05 -22.11
CA ARG A 331 9.72 -31.20 -23.24
C ARG A 331 11.22 -31.25 -23.42
#